data_f572ea57b404b4e1f2fd9af78878e260
#
_entry.id   f572ea57b404b4e1f2fd9af78878e260
#
_cell.length_a   1.000
_cell.length_b   1.000
_cell.length_c   1.000
_cell.angle_alpha   90.00
_cell.angle_beta   90.00
_cell.angle_gamma   90.00
#
_symmetry.space_group_name_H-M   'P 1'
#
loop_
_entity.id
_entity.type
_entity.pdbx_description
1 polymer ?
#
loop_
_entity_poly.entity_id
_entity_poly.type
_entity_poly.pdbx_seq_one_letter_code
_entity_poly.pdbx_strand_id
1 'polypeptide(L)'
;MKKIALALLATMSIAYADETTLPKPDLGRGDTIMQAFAKRHSTKSFSRRKPTMQDLSDLLYAANGINRPESGKRTAPSALNRQDIKIYVCLPEGAYLYNAKRHSLELVNKADLRQSQAPVCLVLVSDYNDRWSGLDAGIVSQNISIFCAGTGLGTYPHTTMDVSELKAGLK
;
A
#
# COMPACT_ATOMS: atom_id res chain seq x y z
N MET A 1 17.35 45.05 -26.23
CA MET A 1 16.14 44.59 -25.50
C MET A 1 16.17 43.08 -25.37
N LYS A 2 16.46 42.55 -24.18
CA LYS A 2 16.56 41.09 -23.94
C LYS A 2 15.16 40.58 -23.55
N LYS A 3 14.59 39.70 -24.38
CA LYS A 3 13.32 39.04 -24.08
C LYS A 3 13.59 37.91 -23.04
N ILE A 4 13.04 38.10 -21.84
CA ILE A 4 13.04 37.07 -20.80
C ILE A 4 11.84 36.16 -21.12
N ALA A 5 12.15 34.89 -21.51
CA ALA A 5 11.14 33.86 -21.65
C ALA A 5 10.85 33.30 -20.27
N LEU A 6 9.67 33.58 -19.74
CA LEU A 6 9.16 32.99 -18.50
C LEU A 6 8.66 31.57 -18.79
N ALA A 7 9.46 30.56 -18.43
CA ALA A 7 9.02 29.17 -18.50
C ALA A 7 8.05 28.90 -17.36
N LEU A 8 6.77 28.76 -17.68
CA LEU A 8 5.73 28.33 -16.73
C LEU A 8 5.91 26.81 -16.47
N LEU A 9 6.56 26.44 -15.38
CA LEU A 9 6.50 25.06 -14.89
C LEU A 9 5.08 24.80 -14.38
N ALA A 10 4.27 24.16 -15.21
CA ALA A 10 3.00 23.61 -14.75
C ALA A 10 3.31 22.39 -13.87
N THR A 11 3.26 22.55 -12.55
CA THR A 11 3.18 21.45 -11.61
C THR A 11 1.81 20.81 -11.79
N MET A 12 1.71 19.73 -12.56
CA MET A 12 0.52 18.90 -12.59
C MET A 12 0.37 18.25 -11.22
N SER A 13 -0.41 18.87 -10.35
CA SER A 13 -1.01 18.18 -9.21
C SER A 13 -1.94 17.13 -9.78
N ILE A 14 -1.58 15.85 -9.71
CA ILE A 14 -2.50 14.77 -10.03
C ILE A 14 -3.52 14.77 -8.90
N ALA A 15 -4.66 15.45 -9.11
CA ALA A 15 -5.83 15.23 -8.28
C ALA A 15 -6.30 13.80 -8.58
N TYR A 16 -6.13 12.89 -7.62
CA TYR A 16 -6.68 11.55 -7.75
C TYR A 16 -8.20 11.68 -7.87
N ALA A 17 -8.77 11.07 -8.89
CA ALA A 17 -10.21 10.85 -9.00
C ALA A 17 -10.71 10.06 -7.77
N ASP A 18 -12.00 10.09 -7.49
CA ASP A 18 -12.61 9.34 -6.37
C ASP A 18 -12.26 7.84 -6.41
N GLU A 19 -11.92 7.33 -7.60
CA GLU A 19 -11.34 6.00 -7.80
C GLU A 19 -10.20 6.07 -8.84
N THR A 20 -9.07 5.43 -8.53
CA THR A 20 -7.89 5.34 -9.42
C THR A 20 -7.59 3.89 -9.72
N THR A 21 -7.74 3.47 -10.98
CA THR A 21 -7.34 2.13 -11.43
C THR A 21 -5.82 2.00 -11.36
N LEU A 22 -5.35 0.92 -10.75
CA LEU A 22 -3.94 0.58 -10.70
C LEU A 22 -3.49 -0.10 -11.99
N PRO A 23 -2.23 0.07 -12.42
CA PRO A 23 -1.66 -0.73 -13.50
C PRO A 23 -1.79 -2.22 -13.21
N LYS A 24 -1.76 -3.06 -14.26
CA LYS A 24 -1.70 -4.52 -14.08
C LYS A 24 -0.44 -4.89 -13.31
N PRO A 25 -0.52 -5.79 -12.30
CA PRO A 25 0.65 -6.24 -11.57
C PRO A 25 1.68 -6.93 -12.47
N ASP A 26 2.94 -6.57 -12.28
CA ASP A 26 4.07 -7.22 -12.95
C ASP A 26 4.49 -8.46 -12.16
N LEU A 27 4.06 -9.63 -12.62
CA LEU A 27 4.38 -10.92 -11.98
C LEU A 27 5.83 -11.37 -12.17
N GLY A 28 6.57 -10.71 -13.05
CA GLY A 28 8.00 -10.98 -13.27
C GLY A 28 8.92 -10.11 -12.43
N ARG A 29 8.35 -9.17 -11.66
CA ARG A 29 9.11 -8.18 -10.92
C ARG A 29 9.77 -8.76 -9.65
N GLY A 30 10.97 -8.29 -9.40
CA GLY A 30 11.69 -8.52 -8.14
C GLY A 30 12.63 -9.72 -8.16
N ASP A 31 13.26 -9.92 -7.04
CA ASP A 31 14.17 -11.07 -6.83
C ASP A 31 13.41 -12.39 -6.68
N THR A 32 14.14 -13.50 -6.75
CA THR A 32 13.58 -14.77 -6.34
C THR A 32 13.19 -14.75 -4.86
N ILE A 33 12.23 -15.59 -4.47
CA ILE A 33 11.72 -15.61 -3.10
C ILE A 33 12.84 -15.81 -2.06
N MET A 34 13.82 -16.67 -2.35
CA MET A 34 14.94 -16.91 -1.44
C MET A 34 15.88 -15.73 -1.32
N GLN A 35 16.09 -14.99 -2.40
CA GLN A 35 16.84 -13.73 -2.38
C GLN A 35 16.11 -12.66 -1.60
N ALA A 36 14.79 -12.55 -1.75
CA ALA A 36 13.96 -11.62 -0.98
C ALA A 36 14.02 -11.94 0.52
N PHE A 37 13.95 -13.21 0.93
CA PHE A 37 14.14 -13.62 2.32
C PHE A 37 15.53 -13.25 2.85
N ALA A 38 16.59 -13.46 2.07
CA ALA A 38 17.95 -13.13 2.47
C ALA A 38 18.16 -11.62 2.67
N LYS A 39 17.44 -10.79 1.91
CA LYS A 39 17.51 -9.31 1.97
C LYS A 39 16.55 -8.68 2.98
N ARG A 40 15.51 -9.40 3.42
CA ARG A 40 14.45 -8.84 4.27
C ARG A 40 15.00 -8.32 5.60
N HIS A 41 14.81 -7.06 5.83
CA HIS A 41 15.11 -6.37 7.10
C HIS A 41 14.13 -5.20 7.33
N SER A 42 14.05 -4.70 8.54
CA SER A 42 13.26 -3.51 8.86
C SER A 42 14.04 -2.24 8.50
N THR A 43 13.44 -1.40 7.64
CA THR A 43 13.98 -0.10 7.24
C THR A 43 13.17 0.99 7.92
N LYS A 44 13.80 1.80 8.77
CA LYS A 44 13.14 2.88 9.52
C LYS A 44 13.46 4.29 8.99
N SER A 45 14.40 4.40 8.05
CA SER A 45 14.75 5.66 7.39
C SER A 45 14.35 5.59 5.92
N PHE A 46 13.56 6.54 5.47
CA PHE A 46 12.99 6.56 4.13
C PHE A 46 13.49 7.78 3.35
N SER A 47 13.72 7.59 2.04
CA SER A 47 13.91 8.70 1.13
C SER A 47 12.58 9.43 0.89
N ARG A 48 12.65 10.67 0.39
CA ARG A 48 11.45 11.43 -0.01
C ARG A 48 10.87 10.98 -1.36
N ARG A 49 11.51 10.03 -2.04
CA ARG A 49 11.04 9.51 -3.34
C ARG A 49 9.72 8.78 -3.13
N LYS A 50 8.67 9.24 -3.80
CA LYS A 50 7.38 8.55 -3.83
C LYS A 50 7.50 7.27 -4.65
N PRO A 51 6.90 6.15 -4.22
CA PRO A 51 6.69 4.99 -5.07
C PRO A 51 5.89 5.37 -6.32
N THR A 52 6.18 4.69 -7.41
CA THR A 52 5.40 4.83 -8.65
C THR A 52 4.04 4.14 -8.51
N MET A 53 3.10 4.42 -9.43
CA MET A 53 1.82 3.69 -9.46
C MET A 53 2.03 2.19 -9.70
N GLN A 54 3.07 1.80 -10.45
CA GLN A 54 3.43 0.39 -10.62
C GLN A 54 3.97 -0.21 -9.31
N ASP A 55 4.79 0.53 -8.56
CA ASP A 55 5.25 0.09 -7.23
C ASP A 55 4.07 -0.20 -6.29
N LEU A 56 3.08 0.70 -6.26
CA LEU A 56 1.87 0.53 -5.45
C LEU A 56 1.01 -0.63 -5.94
N SER A 57 0.84 -0.77 -7.24
CA SER A 57 0.09 -1.87 -7.85
C SER A 57 0.65 -3.23 -7.44
N ASP A 58 1.95 -3.43 -7.68
CA ASP A 58 2.62 -4.70 -7.42
C ASP A 58 2.66 -5.00 -5.92
N LEU A 59 2.92 -3.99 -5.09
CA LEU A 59 2.92 -4.10 -3.63
C LEU A 59 1.56 -4.52 -3.09
N LEU A 60 0.48 -3.88 -3.53
CA LEU A 60 -0.88 -4.16 -3.06
C LEU A 60 -1.38 -5.52 -3.55
N TYR A 61 -1.02 -5.90 -4.79
CA TYR A 61 -1.28 -7.24 -5.30
C TYR A 61 -0.54 -8.29 -4.47
N ALA A 62 0.76 -8.12 -4.23
CA ALA A 62 1.54 -9.03 -3.40
C ALA A 62 0.98 -9.13 -1.98
N ALA A 63 0.59 -8.01 -1.39
CA ALA A 63 0.05 -7.94 -0.03
C ALA A 63 -1.23 -8.74 0.15
N ASN A 64 -2.26 -8.47 -0.68
CA ASN A 64 -3.59 -9.07 -0.51
C ASN A 64 -4.45 -9.01 -1.80
N GLY A 65 -3.82 -9.09 -2.99
CA GLY A 65 -4.52 -9.09 -4.28
C GLY A 65 -5.23 -10.41 -4.57
N ILE A 66 -6.14 -10.41 -5.55
CA ILE A 66 -6.79 -11.63 -6.02
C ILE A 66 -5.86 -12.33 -7.01
N ASN A 67 -5.40 -13.53 -6.65
CA ASN A 67 -4.54 -14.38 -7.49
C ASN A 67 -5.26 -15.59 -8.08
N ARG A 68 -6.51 -15.81 -7.71
CA ARG A 68 -7.43 -16.87 -8.21
C ARG A 68 -8.77 -16.23 -8.55
N PRO A 69 -8.88 -15.58 -9.73
CA PRO A 69 -10.08 -14.81 -10.12
C PRO A 69 -11.37 -15.61 -10.08
N GLU A 70 -11.31 -16.90 -10.45
CA GLU A 70 -12.45 -17.81 -10.49
C GLU A 70 -13.09 -18.06 -9.12
N SER A 71 -12.30 -17.94 -8.03
CA SER A 71 -12.75 -18.16 -6.66
C SER A 71 -12.66 -16.91 -5.78
N GLY A 72 -12.12 -15.82 -6.30
CA GLY A 72 -11.90 -14.58 -5.58
C GLY A 72 -10.87 -14.68 -4.43
N LYS A 73 -10.09 -15.79 -4.39
CA LYS A 73 -9.08 -16.02 -3.35
C LYS A 73 -7.86 -15.13 -3.59
N ARG A 74 -7.19 -14.82 -2.48
CA ARG A 74 -6.13 -13.81 -2.43
C ARG A 74 -4.74 -14.40 -2.31
N THR A 75 -3.74 -13.57 -2.48
CA THR A 75 -2.32 -13.87 -2.21
C THR A 75 -2.08 -14.19 -0.73
N ALA A 76 -2.77 -13.50 0.17
CA ALA A 76 -2.77 -13.78 1.60
C ALA A 76 -3.92 -14.74 1.96
N PRO A 77 -3.65 -15.90 2.61
CA PRO A 77 -4.72 -16.68 3.23
C PRO A 77 -5.28 -15.94 4.44
N SER A 78 -6.52 -16.26 4.83
CA SER A 78 -7.15 -15.76 6.04
C SER A 78 -7.93 -16.86 6.76
N ALA A 79 -8.11 -16.72 8.06
CA ALA A 79 -8.89 -17.64 8.86
C ALA A 79 -10.30 -17.82 8.29
N LEU A 80 -10.72 -19.05 8.04
CA LEU A 80 -12.03 -19.39 7.45
C LEU A 80 -12.30 -18.70 6.10
N ASN A 81 -11.25 -18.26 5.40
CA ASN A 81 -11.34 -17.47 4.16
C ASN A 81 -12.18 -16.19 4.31
N ARG A 82 -12.12 -15.53 5.46
CA ARG A 82 -12.87 -14.29 5.75
C ARG A 82 -12.45 -13.12 4.89
N GLN A 83 -11.17 -13.09 4.46
CA GLN A 83 -10.57 -12.01 3.67
C GLN A 83 -10.82 -10.63 4.30
N ASP A 84 -10.76 -10.57 5.61
CA ASP A 84 -11.19 -9.47 6.46
C ASP A 84 -10.20 -8.30 6.52
N ILE A 85 -8.97 -8.50 6.03
CA ILE A 85 -7.97 -7.43 6.08
C ILE A 85 -8.18 -6.45 4.94
N LYS A 86 -8.58 -5.24 5.30
CA LYS A 86 -8.58 -4.05 4.44
C LYS A 86 -7.21 -3.39 4.48
N ILE A 87 -6.75 -2.90 3.34
CA ILE A 87 -5.51 -2.13 3.23
C ILE A 87 -5.87 -0.70 2.87
N TYR A 88 -5.61 0.23 3.77
CA TYR A 88 -5.65 1.65 3.46
C TYR A 88 -4.25 2.13 3.08
N VAL A 89 -4.18 2.89 2.00
CA VAL A 89 -2.95 3.49 1.47
C VAL A 89 -2.98 4.96 1.81
N CYS A 90 -2.21 5.37 2.81
CA CYS A 90 -2.10 6.77 3.21
C CYS A 90 -0.92 7.41 2.49
N LEU A 91 -1.22 8.44 1.71
CA LEU A 91 -0.30 9.27 0.94
C LEU A 91 -0.36 10.71 1.45
N PRO A 92 0.59 11.60 1.13
CA PRO A 92 0.50 13.02 1.47
C PRO A 92 -0.78 13.70 0.97
N GLU A 93 -1.30 13.25 -0.15
CA GLU A 93 -2.48 13.79 -0.84
C GLU A 93 -3.80 13.16 -0.41
N GLY A 94 -3.79 12.14 0.43
CA GLY A 94 -5.01 11.51 0.96
C GLY A 94 -4.84 10.05 1.35
N ALA A 95 -5.91 9.49 1.90
CA ALA A 95 -6.02 8.09 2.27
C ALA A 95 -6.99 7.36 1.33
N TYR A 96 -6.62 6.19 0.89
CA TYR A 96 -7.32 5.40 -0.11
C TYR A 96 -7.54 3.98 0.40
N LEU A 97 -8.70 3.39 0.12
CA LEU A 97 -8.96 1.98 0.33
C LEU A 97 -8.57 1.19 -0.93
N TYR A 98 -7.76 0.15 -0.76
CA TYR A 98 -7.46 -0.77 -1.85
C TYR A 98 -8.63 -1.71 -2.13
N ASN A 99 -9.17 -1.63 -3.34
CA ASN A 99 -10.16 -2.55 -3.84
C ASN A 99 -9.49 -3.67 -4.65
N ALA A 100 -9.37 -4.85 -4.07
CA ALA A 100 -8.70 -5.97 -4.73
C ALA A 100 -9.51 -6.56 -5.91
N LYS A 101 -10.85 -6.40 -5.95
CA LYS A 101 -11.69 -6.88 -7.06
C LYS A 101 -11.49 -6.04 -8.32
N ARG A 102 -11.39 -4.74 -8.17
CA ARG A 102 -11.18 -3.79 -9.29
C ARG A 102 -9.71 -3.46 -9.50
N HIS A 103 -8.86 -3.89 -8.59
CA HIS A 103 -7.45 -3.51 -8.52
C HIS A 103 -7.29 -2.00 -8.64
N SER A 104 -7.91 -1.27 -7.70
CA SER A 104 -8.00 0.18 -7.70
C SER A 104 -7.82 0.75 -6.28
N LEU A 105 -7.59 2.06 -6.22
CA LEU A 105 -7.58 2.85 -4.99
C LEU A 105 -8.83 3.72 -4.96
N GLU A 106 -9.63 3.59 -3.91
CA GLU A 106 -10.83 4.39 -3.66
C GLU A 106 -10.50 5.48 -2.65
N LEU A 107 -10.70 6.74 -2.99
CA LEU A 107 -10.44 7.86 -2.08
C LEU A 107 -11.41 7.79 -0.89
N VAL A 108 -10.85 7.74 0.32
CA VAL A 108 -11.60 7.74 1.57
C VAL A 108 -11.53 9.10 2.25
N ASN A 109 -10.34 9.72 2.24
CA ASN A 109 -10.11 11.01 2.91
C ASN A 109 -9.04 11.79 2.15
N LYS A 110 -9.20 13.11 2.05
CA LYS A 110 -8.23 14.01 1.41
C LYS A 110 -7.12 14.49 2.35
N ALA A 111 -7.21 14.17 3.65
CA ALA A 111 -6.19 14.51 4.62
C ALA A 111 -5.00 13.56 4.56
N ASP A 112 -3.81 14.06 4.92
CA ASP A 112 -2.64 13.23 5.14
C ASP A 112 -2.77 12.47 6.48
N LEU A 113 -3.10 11.19 6.40
CA LEU A 113 -3.26 10.30 7.56
C LEU A 113 -2.06 9.38 7.78
N ARG A 114 -0.90 9.71 7.21
CA ARG A 114 0.32 8.93 7.42
C ARG A 114 0.77 9.04 8.88
N GLN A 115 1.08 7.91 9.47
CA GLN A 115 1.54 7.82 10.86
C GLN A 115 3.08 7.85 10.97
N SER A 116 3.75 8.25 9.90
CA SER A 116 5.22 8.38 9.84
C SER A 116 5.65 9.31 8.72
N GLN A 117 6.95 9.63 8.65
CA GLN A 117 7.55 10.42 7.57
C GLN A 117 7.81 9.60 6.28
N ALA A 118 7.40 8.33 6.23
CA ALA A 118 7.49 7.52 5.02
C ALA A 118 6.62 8.13 3.91
N PRO A 119 7.01 8.02 2.62
CA PRO A 119 6.20 8.49 1.49
C PRO A 119 4.82 7.82 1.43
N VAL A 120 4.71 6.59 1.93
CA VAL A 120 3.48 5.80 2.01
C VAL A 120 3.39 5.12 3.37
N CYS A 121 2.20 5.15 3.98
CA CYS A 121 1.86 4.27 5.10
C CYS A 121 0.72 3.35 4.68
N LEU A 122 0.89 2.06 4.91
CA LEU A 122 -0.19 1.07 4.74
C LEU A 122 -0.80 0.77 6.10
N VAL A 123 -2.10 1.04 6.26
CA VAL A 123 -2.84 0.72 7.49
C VAL A 123 -3.67 -0.53 7.23
N LEU A 124 -3.40 -1.59 8.00
CA LEU A 124 -4.11 -2.86 7.93
C LEU A 124 -5.23 -2.86 8.95
N VAL A 125 -6.46 -3.01 8.50
CA VAL A 125 -7.64 -2.99 9.35
C VAL A 125 -8.42 -4.28 9.15
N SER A 126 -8.70 -5.00 10.24
CA SER A 126 -9.63 -6.14 10.22
C SER A 126 -11.05 -5.67 10.52
N ASP A 127 -12.03 -6.26 9.84
CA ASP A 127 -13.45 -6.07 10.14
C ASP A 127 -13.87 -6.79 11.43
N TYR A 128 -12.99 -7.62 12.00
CA TYR A 128 -13.23 -8.38 13.23
C TYR A 128 -12.25 -7.98 14.33
N ASN A 129 -12.65 -8.23 15.57
CA ASN A 129 -11.81 -8.06 16.74
C ASN A 129 -11.75 -9.38 17.52
N ASP A 130 -11.11 -10.37 16.91
CA ASP A 130 -10.95 -11.70 17.50
C ASP A 130 -9.49 -12.20 17.41
N ARG A 131 -9.23 -13.42 17.87
CA ARG A 131 -7.89 -14.01 17.88
C ARG A 131 -7.25 -14.15 16.49
N TRP A 132 -8.05 -14.17 15.41
CA TRP A 132 -7.56 -14.37 14.05
C TRP A 132 -7.14 -13.06 13.37
N SER A 133 -7.70 -11.92 13.80
CA SER A 133 -7.44 -10.61 13.19
C SER A 133 -5.97 -10.25 13.16
N GLY A 134 -5.26 -10.49 14.27
CA GLY A 134 -3.81 -10.24 14.34
C GLY A 134 -3.00 -11.22 13.48
N LEU A 135 -3.44 -12.49 13.38
CA LEU A 135 -2.80 -13.50 12.52
C LEU A 135 -2.94 -13.10 11.04
N ASP A 136 -4.15 -12.81 10.60
CA ASP A 136 -4.44 -12.47 9.21
C ASP A 136 -3.73 -11.16 8.79
N ALA A 137 -3.69 -10.15 9.67
CA ALA A 137 -2.91 -8.93 9.46
C ALA A 137 -1.40 -9.21 9.39
N GLY A 138 -0.89 -10.12 10.23
CA GLY A 138 0.52 -10.54 10.22
C GLY A 138 0.92 -11.21 8.91
N ILE A 139 0.04 -12.04 8.33
CA ILE A 139 0.27 -12.68 7.02
C ILE A 139 0.38 -11.63 5.91
N VAL A 140 -0.56 -10.68 5.85
CA VAL A 140 -0.53 -9.57 4.88
C VAL A 140 0.73 -8.72 5.08
N SER A 141 1.08 -8.39 6.32
CA SER A 141 2.29 -7.62 6.66
C SER A 141 3.57 -8.33 6.21
N GLN A 142 3.63 -9.66 6.35
CA GLN A 142 4.79 -10.43 5.88
C GLN A 142 4.88 -10.45 4.35
N ASN A 143 3.77 -10.56 3.62
CA ASN A 143 3.76 -10.43 2.17
C ASN A 143 4.35 -9.08 1.73
N ILE A 144 3.92 -7.99 2.38
CA ILE A 144 4.49 -6.63 2.15
C ILE A 144 6.00 -6.64 2.39
N SER A 145 6.45 -7.21 3.51
CA SER A 145 7.86 -7.21 3.90
C SER A 145 8.75 -7.96 2.89
N ILE A 146 8.30 -9.12 2.42
CA ILE A 146 9.05 -9.92 1.43
C ILE A 146 9.04 -9.25 0.06
N PHE A 147 7.90 -8.72 -0.39
CA PHE A 147 7.82 -7.98 -1.64
C PHE A 147 8.78 -6.78 -1.64
N CYS A 148 8.75 -5.96 -0.60
CA CYS A 148 9.63 -4.80 -0.48
C CYS A 148 11.11 -5.20 -0.52
N ALA A 149 11.50 -6.25 0.21
CA ALA A 149 12.88 -6.74 0.20
C ALA A 149 13.34 -7.21 -1.18
N GLY A 150 12.47 -7.90 -1.93
CA GLY A 150 12.78 -8.39 -3.29
C GLY A 150 12.77 -7.31 -4.37
N THR A 151 12.19 -6.14 -4.09
CA THR A 151 12.07 -5.05 -5.08
C THR A 151 12.91 -3.82 -4.73
N GLY A 152 13.70 -3.89 -3.65
CA GLY A 152 14.53 -2.76 -3.20
C GLY A 152 13.75 -1.63 -2.52
N LEU A 153 12.50 -1.89 -2.11
CA LEU A 153 11.73 -0.96 -1.29
C LEU A 153 12.02 -1.20 0.21
N GLY A 154 12.07 -0.11 0.97
CA GLY A 154 12.20 -0.20 2.42
C GLY A 154 10.83 -0.27 3.11
N THR A 155 10.71 -1.10 4.14
CA THR A 155 9.50 -1.17 4.98
C THR A 155 9.82 -1.66 6.39
N TYR A 156 8.92 -1.36 7.33
CA TYR A 156 8.88 -2.02 8.63
C TYR A 156 7.44 -2.03 9.16
N PRO A 157 6.97 -3.13 9.75
CA PRO A 157 5.70 -3.15 10.47
C PRO A 157 5.84 -2.50 11.84
N HIS A 158 4.83 -1.75 12.27
CA HIS A 158 4.74 -1.24 13.63
C HIS A 158 3.28 -1.14 14.06
N THR A 159 3.06 -1.12 15.38
CA THR A 159 1.74 -1.01 15.99
C THR A 159 1.53 0.29 16.76
N THR A 160 2.56 1.14 16.81
CA THR A 160 2.47 2.47 17.44
C THR A 160 1.83 3.44 16.45
N MET A 161 0.57 3.79 16.68
CA MET A 161 -0.21 4.66 15.81
C MET A 161 -1.26 5.42 16.61
N ASP A 162 -1.73 6.56 16.12
CA ASP A 162 -2.92 7.23 16.66
C ASP A 162 -4.18 6.54 16.13
N VAL A 163 -4.68 5.59 16.93
CA VAL A 163 -5.88 4.80 16.58
C VAL A 163 -7.12 5.69 16.50
N SER A 164 -7.19 6.78 17.28
CA SER A 164 -8.34 7.68 17.28
C SER A 164 -8.42 8.48 15.99
N GLU A 165 -7.29 9.03 15.55
CA GLU A 165 -7.16 9.74 14.28
C GLU A 165 -7.51 8.82 13.10
N LEU A 166 -6.92 7.61 13.06
CA LEU A 166 -7.18 6.64 12.01
C LEU A 166 -8.65 6.19 11.97
N LYS A 167 -9.27 5.92 13.12
CA LYS A 167 -10.71 5.58 13.19
C LYS A 167 -11.62 6.71 12.71
N ALA A 168 -11.24 7.96 12.95
CA ALA A 168 -11.99 9.11 12.46
C ALA A 168 -11.82 9.34 10.96
N GLY A 169 -10.62 9.08 10.43
CA GLY A 169 -10.25 9.38 9.05
C GLY A 169 -10.44 8.24 8.05
N LEU A 170 -10.40 6.98 8.49
CA LEU A 170 -10.53 5.79 7.65
C LEU A 170 -11.89 5.12 7.92
N LYS A 171 -12.93 5.56 7.23
CA LYS A 171 -14.30 5.01 7.37
C LYS A 171 -14.68 4.17 6.16
#